data_b6b32c61d278a9c070b55c97089e8cb1
#
_entry.id   b6b32c61d278a9c070b55c97089e8cb1
#
_cell.length_a   1.000
_cell.length_b   1.000
_cell.length_c   1.000
_cell.angle_alpha   90.00
_cell.angle_beta   90.00
_cell.angle_gamma   90.00
#
_symmetry.space_group_name_H-M   'P 1'
#
loop_
_entity.id
_entity.type
_entity.pdbx_description
1 polymer ?
#
loop_
_entity_poly.entity_id
_entity_poly.type
_entity_poly.pdbx_seq_one_letter_code
_entity_poly.pdbx_strand_id
1 'polypeptide(L)'
;SFLSISNIVKEDYVYVVMSDHLFNDSFFKTIAEKSIENNKCYLAISKTLSQFNEFNDATKVKIKNGNISHIGKSIKAIDGFDTGFFVIASQIFKYIGNMSDEKSISLSHIMQKIADNNHLCCIEVPALSWLDIDTKEDLEKAKDFLFDAANSKSNDGPVSRYLNRPISNRITKQIANFPVKPNHISLVSFLLSLLAAIIIAFKGYSFLVLGALLAQLSSILDGCDGEVARLKNITSKYGGWFDQILDRYADLLLITGLTFHTYYLHQSLYVFLIGILAIGGSLILSYSAIVYDPASKNIQKFRMGRDVRIFIILIGSIANFPYVTLLFLALLMNIEVLRRLWALKDKLDY
;
A
#
# COMPACT_ATOMS: atom_id res chain seq x y z
N SER A 1 -28.51 21.96 6.29
CA SER A 1 -27.20 21.49 5.90
C SER A 1 -26.11 21.77 6.95
N PHE A 2 -25.03 22.51 6.68
CA PHE A 2 -23.91 22.70 7.62
C PHE A 2 -24.35 23.27 8.99
N LEU A 3 -25.21 24.27 9.01
CA LEU A 3 -25.73 24.89 10.24
C LEU A 3 -26.70 23.98 11.03
N SER A 4 -27.37 23.03 10.39
CA SER A 4 -28.30 22.13 11.09
C SER A 4 -27.59 21.14 12.03
N ILE A 5 -26.27 20.97 11.89
CA ILE A 5 -25.45 20.09 12.72
C ILE A 5 -25.13 20.76 14.07
N SER A 6 -25.17 22.09 14.16
CA SER A 6 -24.73 22.87 15.34
C SER A 6 -25.39 22.44 16.66
N ASN A 7 -26.63 22.01 16.62
CA ASN A 7 -27.42 21.59 17.80
C ASN A 7 -27.21 20.11 18.18
N ILE A 8 -26.54 19.33 17.32
CA ILE A 8 -26.36 17.87 17.48
C ILE A 8 -24.97 17.55 18.00
N VAL A 9 -23.99 18.38 17.66
CA VAL A 9 -22.58 18.17 18.00
C VAL A 9 -22.34 18.39 19.49
N LYS A 10 -21.75 17.36 20.14
CA LYS A 10 -21.36 17.39 21.56
C LYS A 10 -19.83 17.45 21.76
N GLU A 11 -19.09 17.10 20.73
CA GLU A 11 -17.64 17.08 20.70
C GLU A 11 -17.07 18.49 20.59
N ASP A 12 -15.82 18.70 21.03
CA ASP A 12 -15.14 19.99 20.97
C ASP A 12 -14.83 20.44 19.54
N TYR A 13 -14.64 19.49 18.63
CA TYR A 13 -14.32 19.72 17.22
C TYR A 13 -15.09 18.80 16.29
N VAL A 14 -15.35 19.31 15.08
CA VAL A 14 -15.97 18.56 13.97
C VAL A 14 -15.06 18.61 12.76
N TYR A 15 -14.86 17.45 12.14
CA TYR A 15 -14.26 17.37 10.82
C TYR A 15 -15.34 17.50 9.75
N VAL A 16 -15.15 18.47 8.85
CA VAL A 16 -16.02 18.67 7.69
C VAL A 16 -15.22 18.35 6.46
N VAL A 17 -15.73 17.46 5.64
CA VAL A 17 -15.05 16.94 4.45
C VAL A 17 -15.98 17.06 3.25
N MET A 18 -15.47 17.57 2.14
CA MET A 18 -16.21 17.59 0.88
C MET A 18 -16.36 16.17 0.35
N SER A 19 -17.55 15.81 -0.12
CA SER A 19 -17.91 14.42 -0.51
C SER A 19 -17.29 13.97 -1.83
N ASP A 20 -16.84 14.89 -2.65
CA ASP A 20 -16.20 14.75 -3.95
C ASP A 20 -14.66 14.76 -3.85
N HIS A 21 -14.10 14.89 -2.66
CA HIS A 21 -12.67 14.90 -2.42
C HIS A 21 -12.16 13.57 -1.89
N LEU A 22 -10.99 13.13 -2.36
CA LEU A 22 -10.26 11.95 -1.88
C LEU A 22 -8.97 12.37 -1.20
N PHE A 23 -8.59 11.61 -0.16
CA PHE A 23 -7.40 11.84 0.65
C PHE A 23 -6.64 10.54 0.86
N ASN A 24 -5.31 10.59 0.87
CA ASN A 24 -4.47 9.44 1.17
C ASN A 24 -3.95 9.46 2.62
N ASP A 25 -3.25 8.38 3.02
CA ASP A 25 -2.72 8.23 4.38
C ASP A 25 -1.77 9.36 4.80
N SER A 26 -1.01 9.95 3.87
CA SER A 26 -0.08 11.04 4.19
C SER A 26 -0.81 12.33 4.58
N PHE A 27 -1.99 12.57 3.98
CA PHE A 27 -2.88 13.65 4.37
C PHE A 27 -3.32 13.53 5.82
N PHE A 28 -3.91 12.38 6.18
CA PHE A 28 -4.43 12.16 7.53
C PHE A 28 -3.32 12.13 8.60
N LYS A 29 -2.12 11.63 8.27
CA LYS A 29 -0.96 11.71 9.18
C LYS A 29 -0.62 13.16 9.50
N THR A 30 -0.55 14.03 8.48
CA THR A 30 -0.27 15.45 8.67
C THR A 30 -1.33 16.13 9.53
N ILE A 31 -2.62 15.80 9.32
CA ILE A 31 -3.71 16.34 10.16
C ILE A 31 -3.58 15.85 11.61
N ALA A 32 -3.28 14.57 11.83
CA ALA A 32 -3.16 13.97 13.17
C ALA A 32 -1.95 14.47 13.98
N GLU A 33 -0.87 14.87 13.30
CA GLU A 33 0.33 15.43 13.95
C GLU A 33 0.15 16.91 14.37
N LYS A 34 -0.88 17.59 13.85
CA LYS A 34 -1.13 18.99 14.17
C LYS A 34 -1.78 19.16 15.53
N SER A 35 -1.17 19.95 16.39
CA SER A 35 -1.80 20.40 17.65
C SER A 35 -2.96 21.33 17.31
N ILE A 36 -4.16 21.00 17.75
CA ILE A 36 -5.36 21.83 17.59
C ILE A 36 -5.50 22.73 18.82
N GLU A 37 -5.50 24.04 18.59
CA GLU A 37 -5.68 25.05 19.64
C GLU A 37 -7.18 25.25 19.93
N ASN A 38 -7.53 25.42 21.20
CA ASN A 38 -8.91 25.66 21.59
C ASN A 38 -9.47 26.91 20.89
N ASN A 39 -10.72 26.84 20.45
CA ASN A 39 -11.45 27.92 19.79
C ASN A 39 -10.89 28.38 18.44
N LYS A 40 -10.07 27.59 17.78
CA LYS A 40 -9.64 27.86 16.41
C LYS A 40 -10.21 26.82 15.44
N CYS A 41 -10.49 27.27 14.23
CA CYS A 41 -10.79 26.40 13.10
C CYS A 41 -9.56 26.26 12.23
N TYR A 42 -9.47 25.14 11.50
CA TYR A 42 -8.37 24.90 10.58
C TYR A 42 -8.91 24.48 9.22
N LEU A 43 -8.25 24.97 8.17
CA LEU A 43 -8.43 24.51 6.81
C LEU A 43 -7.15 23.82 6.35
N ALA A 44 -7.27 22.61 5.86
CA ALA A 44 -6.18 21.94 5.18
C ALA A 44 -5.96 22.60 3.81
N ILE A 45 -4.73 23.02 3.54
CA ILE A 45 -4.35 23.68 2.30
C ILE A 45 -3.20 22.96 1.62
N SER A 46 -3.21 22.96 0.29
CA SER A 46 -2.07 22.52 -0.52
C SER A 46 -1.44 23.69 -1.25
N LYS A 47 -0.11 23.77 -1.27
CA LYS A 47 0.62 24.76 -2.09
C LYS A 47 0.59 24.44 -3.58
N THR A 48 0.32 23.19 -3.91
CA THR A 48 0.15 22.74 -5.30
C THR A 48 -1.30 22.47 -5.58
N LEU A 49 -1.75 22.90 -6.75
CA LEU A 49 -3.07 22.53 -7.25
C LEU A 49 -3.13 21.00 -7.39
N SER A 50 -4.28 20.41 -7.11
CA SER A 50 -4.54 19.02 -7.51
C SER A 50 -4.27 18.87 -9.00
N GLN A 51 -3.72 17.74 -9.44
CA GLN A 51 -3.32 17.54 -10.86
C GLN A 51 -4.47 17.68 -11.86
N PHE A 52 -5.70 17.83 -11.38
CA PHE A 52 -6.92 17.70 -12.17
C PHE A 52 -7.82 18.94 -12.16
N ASN A 53 -7.56 19.90 -11.25
CA ASN A 53 -8.39 21.09 -11.17
C ASN A 53 -7.95 22.15 -12.17
N GLU A 54 -8.91 22.74 -12.85
CA GLU A 54 -8.65 23.98 -13.56
C GLU A 54 -8.34 25.08 -12.56
N PHE A 55 -7.25 25.82 -12.81
CA PHE A 55 -6.80 26.90 -11.92
C PHE A 55 -7.87 27.93 -11.61
N ASN A 56 -8.78 28.16 -12.57
CA ASN A 56 -9.86 29.14 -12.44
C ASN A 56 -10.98 28.67 -11.51
N ASP A 57 -11.21 27.36 -11.39
CA ASP A 57 -12.30 26.81 -10.58
C ASP A 57 -11.89 26.48 -9.15
N ALA A 58 -10.60 26.27 -8.92
CA ALA A 58 -10.06 25.96 -7.60
C ALA A 58 -10.28 27.12 -6.61
N THR A 59 -10.73 26.80 -5.39
CA THR A 59 -10.81 27.73 -4.29
C THR A 59 -9.42 28.06 -3.76
N LYS A 60 -9.07 29.34 -3.77
CA LYS A 60 -7.75 29.88 -3.44
C LYS A 60 -7.74 30.44 -2.04
N VAL A 61 -6.59 30.42 -1.40
CA VAL A 61 -6.39 30.87 -0.02
C VAL A 61 -5.23 31.84 0.04
N LYS A 62 -5.42 32.94 0.81
CA LYS A 62 -4.37 33.89 1.19
C LYS A 62 -4.09 33.80 2.66
N ILE A 63 -2.80 33.70 3.03
CA ILE A 63 -2.34 33.57 4.39
C ILE A 63 -1.70 34.86 4.89
N LYS A 64 -1.95 35.25 6.12
CA LYS A 64 -1.29 36.35 6.80
C LYS A 64 -0.98 35.95 8.25
N ASN A 65 0.30 35.99 8.62
CA ASN A 65 0.76 35.62 9.97
C ASN A 65 0.31 34.22 10.45
N GLY A 66 0.31 33.22 9.57
CA GLY A 66 -0.10 31.85 9.89
C GLY A 66 -1.62 31.59 9.89
N ASN A 67 -2.45 32.63 9.77
CA ASN A 67 -3.91 32.54 9.67
C ASN A 67 -4.37 32.77 8.23
N ILE A 68 -5.50 32.19 7.87
CA ILE A 68 -6.15 32.45 6.59
C ILE A 68 -6.82 33.84 6.67
N SER A 69 -6.46 34.71 5.74
CA SER A 69 -7.04 36.06 5.65
C SER A 69 -8.13 36.14 4.57
N HIS A 70 -8.01 35.39 3.48
CA HIS A 70 -9.02 35.38 2.42
C HIS A 70 -9.14 33.96 1.83
N ILE A 71 -10.38 33.57 1.52
CA ILE A 71 -10.72 32.31 0.87
C ILE A 71 -11.74 32.58 -0.26
N GLY A 72 -11.48 32.07 -1.48
CA GLY A 72 -12.40 32.24 -2.61
C GLY A 72 -11.77 31.98 -3.97
N LYS A 73 -12.60 31.86 -5.01
CA LYS A 73 -12.15 31.55 -6.37
C LYS A 73 -11.43 32.71 -7.08
N SER A 74 -11.76 33.97 -6.76
CA SER A 74 -11.29 35.16 -7.48
C SER A 74 -10.06 35.85 -6.87
N ILE A 75 -9.37 35.23 -5.93
CA ILE A 75 -8.21 35.81 -5.27
C ILE A 75 -7.00 35.85 -6.22
N LYS A 76 -6.35 37.01 -6.36
CA LYS A 76 -5.19 37.20 -7.25
C LYS A 76 -3.85 36.79 -6.63
N ALA A 77 -3.68 37.00 -5.31
CA ALA A 77 -2.47 36.64 -4.58
C ALA A 77 -2.75 35.34 -3.82
N ILE A 78 -2.12 34.25 -4.22
CA ILE A 78 -2.42 32.89 -3.78
C ILE A 78 -1.24 32.36 -2.96
N ASP A 79 -1.52 31.86 -1.74
CA ASP A 79 -0.56 31.17 -0.88
C ASP A 79 -0.83 29.66 -0.82
N GLY A 80 -2.03 29.21 -1.26
CA GLY A 80 -2.42 27.80 -1.33
C GLY A 80 -3.82 27.61 -1.88
N PHE A 81 -4.22 26.35 -1.98
CA PHE A 81 -5.53 25.91 -2.45
C PHE A 81 -6.26 25.17 -1.33
N ASP A 82 -7.57 25.40 -1.25
CA ASP A 82 -8.49 24.70 -0.35
C ASP A 82 -8.58 23.22 -0.77
N THR A 83 -8.38 22.32 0.18
CA THR A 83 -8.47 20.86 -0.07
C THR A 83 -9.83 20.28 0.30
N GLY A 84 -10.80 21.09 0.69
CA GLY A 84 -12.13 20.64 1.12
C GLY A 84 -12.16 19.93 2.48
N PHE A 85 -11.10 20.03 3.28
CA PHE A 85 -11.03 19.44 4.62
C PHE A 85 -10.89 20.52 5.70
N PHE A 86 -11.86 20.56 6.60
CA PHE A 86 -11.95 21.57 7.67
C PHE A 86 -12.00 20.90 9.03
N VAL A 87 -11.35 21.51 10.02
CA VAL A 87 -11.50 21.22 11.44
C VAL A 87 -12.18 22.41 12.09
N ILE A 88 -13.38 22.24 12.62
CA ILE A 88 -14.20 23.34 13.11
C ILE A 88 -14.47 23.16 14.59
N ALA A 89 -14.12 24.17 15.39
CA ALA A 89 -14.42 24.20 16.81
C ALA A 89 -15.95 24.35 17.03
N SER A 90 -16.53 23.53 17.89
CA SER A 90 -17.98 23.48 18.14
C SER A 90 -18.53 24.77 18.66
N GLN A 91 -17.73 25.55 19.40
CA GLN A 91 -18.12 26.87 19.88
C GLN A 91 -18.37 27.87 18.74
N ILE A 92 -17.63 27.73 17.64
CA ILE A 92 -17.77 28.58 16.45
C ILE A 92 -19.07 28.24 15.69
N PHE A 93 -19.50 26.97 15.68
CA PHE A 93 -20.81 26.60 15.16
C PHE A 93 -21.97 27.37 15.81
N LYS A 94 -21.94 27.50 17.14
CA LYS A 94 -22.95 28.25 17.88
C LYS A 94 -22.92 29.74 17.51
N TYR A 95 -21.72 30.30 17.34
CA TYR A 95 -21.54 31.68 16.90
C TYR A 95 -22.10 31.94 15.49
N ILE A 96 -21.84 31.03 14.57
CA ILE A 96 -22.31 31.13 13.18
C ILE A 96 -23.84 30.89 13.09
N GLY A 97 -24.39 29.98 13.89
CA GLY A 97 -25.83 29.70 13.95
C GLY A 97 -26.67 30.94 14.27
N ASN A 98 -26.16 31.86 15.09
CA ASN A 98 -26.81 33.10 15.41
C ASN A 98 -26.72 34.18 14.31
N MET A 99 -25.93 33.96 13.26
CA MET A 99 -25.75 34.89 12.11
C MET A 99 -26.62 34.54 10.90
N SER A 100 -27.49 33.54 10.99
CA SER A 100 -28.19 32.96 9.85
C SER A 100 -29.56 33.58 9.56
N ASP A 101 -29.63 34.89 9.31
CA ASP A 101 -30.84 35.52 8.72
C ASP A 101 -30.91 35.35 7.17
N GLU A 102 -29.86 34.82 6.52
CA GLU A 102 -29.80 34.64 5.08
C GLU A 102 -30.21 33.21 4.67
N LYS A 103 -31.15 33.09 3.73
CA LYS A 103 -31.76 31.83 3.24
C LYS A 103 -30.79 30.85 2.57
N SER A 104 -29.59 31.26 2.13
CA SER A 104 -28.54 30.40 1.59
C SER A 104 -27.15 31.01 1.77
N ILE A 105 -26.36 30.44 2.68
CA ILE A 105 -24.96 30.85 2.88
C ILE A 105 -24.05 29.72 2.34
N SER A 106 -23.10 30.08 1.47
CA SER A 106 -22.09 29.11 0.99
C SER A 106 -21.06 28.80 2.09
N LEU A 107 -20.46 27.61 2.05
CA LEU A 107 -19.41 27.22 2.99
C LEU A 107 -18.22 28.21 2.95
N SER A 108 -17.81 28.63 1.74
CA SER A 108 -16.73 29.62 1.56
C SER A 108 -17.04 30.96 2.24
N HIS A 109 -18.31 31.40 2.23
CA HIS A 109 -18.71 32.62 2.91
C HIS A 109 -18.63 32.48 4.46
N ILE A 110 -19.01 31.32 4.97
CA ILE A 110 -18.87 30.99 6.41
C ILE A 110 -17.38 30.99 6.80
N MET A 111 -16.56 30.33 5.99
CA MET A 111 -15.11 30.28 6.26
C MET A 111 -14.46 31.65 6.18
N GLN A 112 -14.89 32.53 5.26
CA GLN A 112 -14.42 33.92 5.19
C GLN A 112 -14.78 34.69 6.49
N LYS A 113 -16.00 34.54 6.98
CA LYS A 113 -16.40 35.21 8.25
C LYS A 113 -15.57 34.73 9.46
N ILE A 114 -15.21 33.42 9.49
CA ILE A 114 -14.30 32.86 10.51
C ILE A 114 -12.90 33.46 10.36
N ALA A 115 -12.42 33.59 9.11
CA ALA A 115 -11.13 34.20 8.81
C ALA A 115 -11.05 35.66 9.17
N ASP A 116 -12.10 36.45 8.92
CA ASP A 116 -12.18 37.89 9.27
C ASP A 116 -12.06 38.13 10.79
N ASN A 117 -12.48 37.15 11.58
CA ASN A 117 -12.33 37.19 13.06
C ASN A 117 -10.99 36.56 13.54
N ASN A 118 -10.04 36.25 12.66
CA ASN A 118 -8.76 35.60 12.97
C ASN A 118 -8.87 34.23 13.67
N HIS A 119 -9.98 33.51 13.47
CA HIS A 119 -10.20 32.17 14.01
C HIS A 119 -9.93 31.03 13.02
N LEU A 120 -9.53 31.31 11.77
CA LEU A 120 -9.24 30.31 10.75
C LEU A 120 -7.73 30.19 10.51
N CYS A 121 -7.14 29.09 10.95
CA CYS A 121 -5.74 28.74 10.74
C CYS A 121 -5.58 27.82 9.53
N CYS A 122 -4.36 27.67 9.04
CA CYS A 122 -4.06 26.71 7.96
C CYS A 122 -3.28 25.49 8.49
N ILE A 123 -3.52 24.33 7.86
CA ILE A 123 -2.69 23.13 7.95
C ILE A 123 -2.17 22.85 6.55
N GLU A 124 -0.87 23.00 6.34
CA GLU A 124 -0.26 22.68 5.05
C GLU A 124 -0.13 21.16 4.92
N VAL A 125 -0.70 20.59 3.85
CA VAL A 125 -0.65 19.16 3.56
C VAL A 125 0.30 18.86 2.40
N PRO A 126 0.87 17.64 2.33
CA PRO A 126 1.78 17.27 1.25
C PRO A 126 1.14 17.40 -0.13
N ALA A 127 1.95 17.74 -1.13
CA ALA A 127 1.55 17.69 -2.53
C ALA A 127 1.06 16.28 -2.88
N LEU A 128 0.05 16.18 -3.74
CA LEU A 128 -0.51 14.89 -4.18
C LEU A 128 -1.13 14.04 -3.06
N SER A 129 -1.48 14.64 -1.90
CA SER A 129 -2.13 13.92 -0.81
C SER A 129 -3.66 13.96 -0.87
N TRP A 130 -4.22 14.72 -1.79
CA TRP A 130 -5.65 14.90 -2.00
C TRP A 130 -5.99 15.01 -3.48
N LEU A 131 -7.26 14.76 -3.82
CA LEU A 131 -7.81 14.81 -5.17
C LEU A 131 -9.26 15.26 -5.11
N ASP A 132 -9.65 16.14 -6.00
CA ASP A 132 -11.02 16.59 -6.26
C ASP A 132 -11.57 15.89 -7.51
N ILE A 133 -12.84 15.47 -7.48
CA ILE A 133 -13.48 14.66 -8.54
C ILE A 133 -14.71 15.41 -9.06
N ASP A 134 -14.51 16.21 -10.08
CA ASP A 134 -15.58 16.98 -10.73
C ASP A 134 -16.14 16.29 -11.98
N THR A 135 -15.30 15.51 -12.70
CA THR A 135 -15.65 14.90 -13.97
C THR A 135 -15.53 13.37 -13.95
N LYS A 136 -16.11 12.72 -14.99
CA LYS A 136 -15.91 11.26 -15.17
C LYS A 136 -14.45 10.89 -15.45
N GLU A 137 -13.70 11.80 -16.05
CA GLU A 137 -12.28 11.59 -16.31
C GLU A 137 -11.49 11.64 -14.99
N ASP A 138 -11.86 12.52 -14.07
CA ASP A 138 -11.26 12.59 -12.74
C ASP A 138 -11.57 11.33 -11.93
N LEU A 139 -12.75 10.74 -12.10
CA LEU A 139 -13.11 9.47 -11.47
C LEU A 139 -12.19 8.31 -11.91
N GLU A 140 -11.81 8.23 -13.18
CA GLU A 140 -10.84 7.22 -13.64
C GLU A 140 -9.45 7.45 -13.06
N LYS A 141 -9.02 8.70 -13.00
CA LYS A 141 -7.75 9.08 -12.36
C LYS A 141 -7.78 8.88 -10.84
N ALA A 142 -8.94 9.09 -10.21
CA ALA A 142 -9.16 8.81 -8.80
C ALA A 142 -8.98 7.32 -8.46
N LYS A 143 -9.36 6.42 -9.37
CA LYS A 143 -9.07 4.99 -9.22
C LYS A 143 -7.56 4.74 -9.20
N ASP A 144 -6.79 5.40 -10.07
CA ASP A 144 -5.33 5.29 -10.07
C ASP A 144 -4.72 5.85 -8.78
N PHE A 145 -5.19 7.00 -8.31
CA PHE A 145 -4.77 7.61 -7.05
C PHE A 145 -5.01 6.69 -5.84
N LEU A 146 -6.22 6.13 -5.72
CA LEU A 146 -6.56 5.17 -4.65
C LEU A 146 -5.73 3.90 -4.76
N PHE A 147 -5.49 3.45 -6.01
CA PHE A 147 -4.68 2.27 -6.28
C PHE A 147 -3.23 2.46 -5.85
N ASP A 148 -2.63 3.59 -6.20
CA ASP A 148 -1.26 3.93 -5.82
C ASP A 148 -1.13 4.14 -4.30
N ALA A 149 -2.12 4.80 -3.68
CA ALA A 149 -2.19 4.96 -2.23
C ALA A 149 -2.29 3.60 -1.51
N ALA A 150 -3.13 2.69 -1.99
CA ALA A 150 -3.29 1.34 -1.43
C ALA A 150 -2.06 0.45 -1.62
N ASN A 151 -1.26 0.70 -2.67
CA ASN A 151 -0.14 -0.16 -3.06
C ASN A 151 1.24 0.37 -2.69
N SER A 152 1.36 1.56 -2.10
CA SER A 152 2.61 2.13 -1.62
C SER A 152 3.19 1.35 -0.42
N LYS A 153 3.53 0.06 -0.60
CA LYS A 153 4.27 -0.71 0.39
C LYS A 153 5.76 -0.42 0.29
N SER A 154 6.33 0.14 1.34
CA SER A 154 7.79 0.38 1.45
C SER A 154 8.64 -0.89 1.56
N ASN A 155 8.04 -2.06 1.80
CA ASN A 155 8.71 -3.30 2.18
C ASN A 155 8.74 -4.37 1.07
N ASP A 156 8.39 -4.06 -0.17
CA ASP A 156 8.47 -5.03 -1.28
C ASP A 156 9.92 -5.31 -1.66
N GLY A 157 10.22 -6.61 -1.94
CA GLY A 157 11.52 -7.02 -2.47
C GLY A 157 11.78 -6.46 -3.88
N PRO A 158 13.02 -6.56 -4.37
CA PRO A 158 13.39 -5.97 -5.65
C PRO A 158 12.63 -6.58 -6.83
N VAL A 159 12.43 -7.90 -6.86
CA VAL A 159 11.69 -8.58 -7.93
C VAL A 159 10.21 -8.21 -7.87
N SER A 160 9.64 -8.14 -6.66
CA SER A 160 8.27 -7.68 -6.47
C SER A 160 8.10 -6.27 -7.02
N ARG A 161 8.98 -5.35 -6.65
CA ARG A 161 8.89 -3.94 -7.05
C ARG A 161 9.02 -3.71 -8.54
N TYR A 162 10.00 -4.35 -9.20
CA TYR A 162 10.34 -4.04 -10.59
C TYR A 162 9.69 -4.97 -11.62
N LEU A 163 9.29 -6.18 -11.22
CA LEU A 163 8.71 -7.18 -12.13
C LEU A 163 7.25 -7.50 -11.78
N ASN A 164 6.97 -7.94 -10.53
CA ASN A 164 5.66 -8.47 -10.20
C ASN A 164 4.61 -7.35 -10.11
N ARG A 165 4.90 -6.24 -9.40
CA ARG A 165 3.94 -5.13 -9.19
C ARG A 165 3.45 -4.46 -10.46
N PRO A 166 4.30 -4.14 -11.46
CA PRO A 166 3.81 -3.57 -12.72
C PRO A 166 2.78 -4.45 -13.43
N ILE A 167 2.89 -5.78 -13.27
CA ILE A 167 1.99 -6.75 -13.90
C ILE A 167 0.75 -6.97 -13.01
N SER A 168 0.95 -7.26 -11.71
CA SER A 168 -0.16 -7.50 -10.78
C SER A 168 -1.10 -6.31 -10.68
N ASN A 169 -0.56 -5.08 -10.67
CA ASN A 169 -1.35 -3.86 -10.67
C ASN A 169 -2.28 -3.76 -11.89
N ARG A 170 -1.82 -4.14 -13.08
CA ARG A 170 -2.68 -4.16 -14.29
C ARG A 170 -3.78 -5.19 -14.17
N ILE A 171 -3.45 -6.39 -13.67
CA ILE A 171 -4.41 -7.47 -13.45
C ILE A 171 -5.44 -7.04 -12.39
N THR A 172 -4.98 -6.48 -11.27
CA THR A 172 -5.85 -6.04 -10.18
C THR A 172 -6.83 -4.95 -10.61
N LYS A 173 -6.39 -3.98 -11.43
CA LYS A 173 -7.29 -2.96 -11.99
C LYS A 173 -8.45 -3.58 -12.78
N GLN A 174 -8.21 -4.65 -13.53
CA GLN A 174 -9.24 -5.35 -14.29
C GLN A 174 -10.19 -6.15 -13.39
N ILE A 175 -9.65 -6.88 -12.41
CA ILE A 175 -10.44 -7.76 -11.54
C ILE A 175 -11.13 -7.00 -10.38
N ALA A 176 -10.70 -5.79 -10.05
CA ALA A 176 -11.27 -5.00 -8.96
C ALA A 176 -12.77 -4.73 -9.12
N ASN A 177 -13.25 -4.60 -10.36
CA ASN A 177 -14.67 -4.37 -10.67
C ASN A 177 -15.54 -5.63 -10.49
N PHE A 178 -14.95 -6.80 -10.36
CA PHE A 178 -15.68 -8.06 -10.16
C PHE A 178 -15.83 -8.37 -8.67
N PRO A 179 -16.84 -9.16 -8.26
CA PRO A 179 -17.07 -9.54 -6.85
C PRO A 179 -16.09 -10.62 -6.38
N VAL A 180 -14.80 -10.51 -6.75
CA VAL A 180 -13.75 -11.46 -6.35
C VAL A 180 -13.28 -11.12 -4.95
N LYS A 181 -13.19 -12.15 -4.07
CA LYS A 181 -12.62 -12.03 -2.72
C LYS A 181 -11.11 -12.29 -2.74
N PRO A 182 -10.30 -11.59 -1.92
CA PRO A 182 -8.85 -11.80 -1.85
C PRO A 182 -8.43 -13.26 -1.65
N ASN A 183 -9.04 -13.98 -0.73
CA ASN A 183 -8.72 -15.37 -0.43
C ASN A 183 -8.93 -16.33 -1.63
N HIS A 184 -9.82 -15.99 -2.58
CA HIS A 184 -9.95 -16.77 -3.82
C HIS A 184 -8.75 -16.58 -4.72
N ILE A 185 -8.17 -15.37 -4.74
CA ILE A 185 -6.95 -15.08 -5.50
C ILE A 185 -5.78 -15.83 -4.90
N SER A 186 -5.61 -15.79 -3.56
CA SER A 186 -4.57 -16.54 -2.84
C SER A 186 -4.67 -18.05 -3.11
N LEU A 187 -5.91 -18.60 -3.14
CA LEU A 187 -6.11 -20.02 -3.46
C LEU A 187 -5.75 -20.34 -4.92
N VAL A 188 -6.13 -19.50 -5.88
CA VAL A 188 -5.80 -19.69 -7.31
C VAL A 188 -4.29 -19.58 -7.52
N SER A 189 -3.61 -18.62 -6.90
CA SER A 189 -2.15 -18.49 -6.97
C SER A 189 -1.46 -19.74 -6.38
N PHE A 190 -1.95 -20.26 -5.26
CA PHE A 190 -1.44 -21.49 -4.66
C PHE A 190 -1.62 -22.72 -5.58
N LEU A 191 -2.82 -22.90 -6.15
CA LEU A 191 -3.08 -24.01 -7.09
C LEU A 191 -2.19 -23.93 -8.34
N LEU A 192 -1.90 -22.72 -8.80
CA LEU A 192 -0.96 -22.49 -9.90
C LEU A 192 0.48 -22.85 -9.48
N SER A 193 0.89 -22.52 -8.23
CA SER A 193 2.19 -22.95 -7.69
C SER A 193 2.28 -24.47 -7.57
N LEU A 194 1.21 -25.14 -7.14
CA LEU A 194 1.15 -26.61 -7.07
C LEU A 194 1.31 -27.22 -8.46
N LEU A 195 0.58 -26.72 -9.45
CA LEU A 195 0.70 -27.16 -10.84
C LEU A 195 2.13 -26.93 -11.37
N ALA A 196 2.70 -25.76 -11.09
CA ALA A 196 4.08 -25.43 -11.45
C ALA A 196 5.08 -26.42 -10.85
N ALA A 197 4.94 -26.76 -9.57
CA ALA A 197 5.80 -27.73 -8.87
C ALA A 197 5.72 -29.14 -9.50
N ILE A 198 4.50 -29.58 -9.82
CA ILE A 198 4.27 -30.87 -10.50
C ILE A 198 4.96 -30.89 -11.88
N ILE A 199 4.80 -29.81 -12.66
CA ILE A 199 5.41 -29.71 -13.99
C ILE A 199 6.93 -29.67 -13.89
N ILE A 200 7.51 -28.90 -12.94
CA ILE A 200 8.98 -28.90 -12.73
C ILE A 200 9.50 -30.30 -12.40
N ALA A 201 8.74 -31.08 -11.63
CA ALA A 201 9.17 -32.43 -11.25
C ALA A 201 9.33 -33.40 -12.42
N PHE A 202 8.69 -33.17 -13.56
CA PHE A 202 8.88 -34.00 -14.74
C PHE A 202 10.26 -33.82 -15.38
N LYS A 203 10.80 -34.93 -15.94
CA LYS A 203 12.09 -34.91 -16.62
C LYS A 203 11.99 -34.18 -17.96
N GLY A 204 12.91 -33.25 -18.21
CA GLY A 204 13.06 -32.55 -19.48
C GLY A 204 13.09 -31.04 -19.35
N TYR A 205 13.91 -30.40 -20.15
CA TYR A 205 14.14 -28.95 -20.12
C TYR A 205 12.85 -28.15 -20.33
N SER A 206 11.99 -28.57 -21.26
CA SER A 206 10.73 -27.86 -21.53
C SER A 206 9.80 -27.83 -20.30
N PHE A 207 9.72 -28.95 -19.55
CA PHE A 207 8.93 -29.00 -18.33
C PHE A 207 9.53 -28.12 -17.23
N LEU A 208 10.86 -28.11 -17.10
CA LEU A 208 11.56 -27.25 -16.14
C LEU A 208 11.25 -25.77 -16.40
N VAL A 209 11.39 -25.31 -17.64
CA VAL A 209 11.13 -23.90 -18.02
C VAL A 209 9.66 -23.57 -17.90
N LEU A 210 8.75 -24.40 -18.40
CA LEU A 210 7.31 -24.16 -18.31
C LEU A 210 6.84 -24.05 -16.86
N GLY A 211 7.27 -24.99 -16.01
CA GLY A 211 6.91 -24.95 -14.60
C GLY A 211 7.49 -23.73 -13.89
N ALA A 212 8.73 -23.32 -14.20
CA ALA A 212 9.33 -22.12 -13.62
C ALA A 212 8.60 -20.83 -14.07
N LEU A 213 8.14 -20.75 -15.31
CA LEU A 213 7.30 -19.64 -15.79
C LEU A 213 5.94 -19.60 -15.07
N LEU A 214 5.31 -20.76 -14.86
CA LEU A 214 4.07 -20.85 -14.10
C LEU A 214 4.27 -20.46 -12.63
N ALA A 215 5.40 -20.83 -12.02
CA ALA A 215 5.74 -20.41 -10.66
C ALA A 215 5.90 -18.88 -10.57
N GLN A 216 6.54 -18.25 -11.56
CA GLN A 216 6.65 -16.78 -11.60
C GLN A 216 5.28 -16.12 -11.80
N LEU A 217 4.43 -16.67 -12.67
CA LEU A 217 3.07 -16.19 -12.86
C LEU A 217 2.24 -16.29 -11.57
N SER A 218 2.37 -17.42 -10.86
CA SER A 218 1.74 -17.59 -9.54
C SER A 218 2.20 -16.49 -8.55
N SER A 219 3.50 -16.18 -8.50
CA SER A 219 4.04 -15.11 -7.64
C SER A 219 3.52 -13.72 -7.99
N ILE A 220 3.21 -13.48 -9.28
CA ILE A 220 2.59 -12.23 -9.73
C ILE A 220 1.13 -12.16 -9.27
N LEU A 221 0.36 -13.24 -9.48
CA LEU A 221 -1.05 -13.33 -9.09
C LEU A 221 -1.24 -13.24 -7.58
N ASP A 222 -0.33 -13.79 -6.82
CA ASP A 222 -0.29 -13.71 -5.37
C ASP A 222 -0.33 -12.25 -4.88
N GLY A 223 0.42 -11.36 -5.52
CA GLY A 223 0.39 -9.93 -5.20
C GLY A 223 -0.99 -9.28 -5.36
N CYS A 224 -1.86 -9.82 -6.24
CA CYS A 224 -3.17 -9.24 -6.52
C CYS A 224 -4.15 -9.38 -5.35
N ASP A 225 -4.04 -10.39 -4.49
CA ASP A 225 -4.95 -10.60 -3.37
C ASP A 225 -4.86 -9.45 -2.35
N GLY A 226 -3.66 -9.12 -1.94
CA GLY A 226 -3.41 -7.99 -1.03
C GLY A 226 -3.73 -6.63 -1.67
N GLU A 227 -3.54 -6.48 -2.99
CA GLU A 227 -3.94 -5.28 -3.74
C GLU A 227 -5.47 -5.11 -3.73
N VAL A 228 -6.21 -6.17 -4.09
CA VAL A 228 -7.69 -6.19 -4.06
C VAL A 228 -8.21 -5.98 -2.64
N ALA A 229 -7.60 -6.60 -1.62
CA ALA A 229 -8.00 -6.44 -0.23
C ALA A 229 -7.91 -4.98 0.24
N ARG A 230 -6.82 -4.30 -0.10
CA ARG A 230 -6.62 -2.88 0.23
C ARG A 230 -7.54 -1.97 -0.57
N LEU A 231 -7.64 -2.19 -1.88
CA LEU A 231 -8.48 -1.38 -2.76
C LEU A 231 -9.96 -1.42 -2.36
N LYS A 232 -10.45 -2.61 -1.96
CA LYS A 232 -11.84 -2.79 -1.50
C LYS A 232 -12.04 -2.52 0.00
N ASN A 233 -10.97 -2.13 0.72
CA ASN A 233 -10.97 -1.92 2.18
C ASN A 233 -11.52 -3.13 2.97
N ILE A 234 -11.17 -4.37 2.54
CA ILE A 234 -11.58 -5.62 3.16
C ILE A 234 -10.41 -6.43 3.69
N THR A 235 -9.34 -5.74 4.10
CA THR A 235 -8.18 -6.39 4.72
C THR A 235 -8.58 -7.08 6.03
N SER A 236 -8.07 -8.29 6.28
CA SER A 236 -8.33 -9.02 7.50
C SER A 236 -7.07 -9.73 8.02
N LYS A 237 -6.97 -9.92 9.35
CA LYS A 237 -5.89 -10.70 9.98
C LYS A 237 -5.90 -12.15 9.50
N TYR A 238 -7.10 -12.73 9.35
CA TYR A 238 -7.26 -14.09 8.85
C TYR A 238 -6.76 -14.21 7.40
N GLY A 239 -7.13 -13.28 6.51
CA GLY A 239 -6.67 -13.30 5.12
C GLY A 239 -5.16 -13.25 4.99
N GLY A 240 -4.49 -12.37 5.75
CA GLY A 240 -3.03 -12.29 5.76
C GLY A 240 -2.37 -13.54 6.35
N TRP A 241 -2.97 -14.20 7.36
CA TRP A 241 -2.47 -15.46 7.89
C TRP A 241 -2.68 -16.61 6.91
N PHE A 242 -3.87 -16.71 6.28
CA PHE A 242 -4.21 -17.70 5.26
C PHE A 242 -3.22 -17.66 4.08
N ASP A 243 -2.98 -16.48 3.54
CA ASP A 243 -2.01 -16.22 2.49
C ASP A 243 -0.60 -16.70 2.90
N GLN A 244 -0.13 -16.31 4.10
CA GLN A 244 1.16 -16.75 4.60
C GLN A 244 1.30 -18.28 4.67
N ILE A 245 0.26 -19.02 5.05
CA ILE A 245 0.30 -20.48 5.09
C ILE A 245 0.41 -21.07 3.69
N LEU A 246 -0.41 -20.60 2.75
CA LEU A 246 -0.36 -21.07 1.36
C LEU A 246 1.01 -20.81 0.73
N ASP A 247 1.61 -19.68 1.02
CA ASP A 247 2.96 -19.33 0.61
C ASP A 247 4.02 -20.35 1.07
N ARG A 248 3.92 -20.82 2.33
CA ARG A 248 4.88 -21.81 2.85
C ARG A 248 4.73 -23.14 2.12
N TYR A 249 3.48 -23.58 1.90
CA TYR A 249 3.23 -24.80 1.12
C TYR A 249 3.69 -24.65 -0.34
N ALA A 250 3.45 -23.51 -0.98
CA ALA A 250 3.91 -23.24 -2.34
C ALA A 250 5.44 -23.31 -2.46
N ASP A 251 6.17 -22.66 -1.53
CA ASP A 251 7.64 -22.70 -1.51
C ASP A 251 8.16 -24.15 -1.34
N LEU A 252 7.58 -24.91 -0.39
CA LEU A 252 7.94 -26.29 -0.14
C LEU A 252 7.75 -27.12 -1.41
N LEU A 253 6.59 -27.00 -2.06
CA LEU A 253 6.25 -27.80 -3.27
C LEU A 253 7.17 -27.44 -4.43
N LEU A 254 7.44 -26.16 -4.69
CA LEU A 254 8.31 -25.73 -5.78
C LEU A 254 9.75 -26.23 -5.60
N ILE A 255 10.32 -26.12 -4.39
CA ILE A 255 11.66 -26.61 -4.11
C ILE A 255 11.70 -28.15 -4.20
N THR A 256 10.64 -28.83 -3.75
CA THR A 256 10.50 -30.28 -3.90
C THR A 256 10.48 -30.68 -5.37
N GLY A 257 9.67 -30.01 -6.21
CA GLY A 257 9.64 -30.25 -7.65
C GLY A 257 11.02 -30.09 -8.31
N LEU A 258 11.72 -28.99 -7.97
CA LEU A 258 13.08 -28.75 -8.45
C LEU A 258 14.07 -29.82 -7.97
N THR A 259 13.91 -30.31 -6.73
CA THR A 259 14.74 -31.39 -6.19
C THR A 259 14.54 -32.69 -6.97
N PHE A 260 13.29 -33.09 -7.24
CA PHE A 260 13.01 -34.28 -8.04
C PHE A 260 13.56 -34.14 -9.47
N HIS A 261 13.36 -33.01 -10.13
CA HIS A 261 13.93 -32.75 -11.45
C HIS A 261 15.45 -32.92 -11.45
N THR A 262 16.12 -32.31 -10.50
CA THR A 262 17.57 -32.37 -10.34
C THR A 262 18.04 -33.79 -10.05
N TYR A 263 17.30 -34.55 -9.22
CA TYR A 263 17.60 -35.96 -8.95
C TYR A 263 17.51 -36.79 -10.20
N TYR A 264 16.52 -36.64 -11.07
CA TYR A 264 16.43 -37.38 -12.35
C TYR A 264 17.61 -37.13 -13.27
N LEU A 265 18.25 -35.97 -13.18
CA LEU A 265 19.42 -35.65 -14.01
C LEU A 265 20.72 -36.23 -13.43
N HIS A 266 20.87 -36.22 -12.12
CA HIS A 266 22.15 -36.53 -11.48
C HIS A 266 22.19 -37.90 -10.79
N GLN A 267 21.02 -38.53 -10.53
CA GLN A 267 20.86 -39.84 -9.86
C GLN A 267 21.64 -39.97 -8.54
N SER A 268 21.79 -38.86 -7.80
CA SER A 268 22.59 -38.77 -6.59
C SER A 268 21.72 -38.42 -5.37
N LEU A 269 21.87 -39.19 -4.28
CA LEU A 269 21.18 -38.93 -3.01
C LEU A 269 21.55 -37.58 -2.38
N TYR A 270 22.74 -37.05 -2.67
CA TYR A 270 23.13 -35.72 -2.20
C TYR A 270 22.17 -34.60 -2.67
N VAL A 271 21.49 -34.81 -3.81
CA VAL A 271 20.47 -33.87 -4.28
C VAL A 271 19.33 -33.72 -3.26
N PHE A 272 18.90 -34.81 -2.64
CA PHE A 272 17.86 -34.75 -1.61
C PHE A 272 18.33 -34.03 -0.35
N LEU A 273 19.60 -34.21 0.06
CA LEU A 273 20.17 -33.47 1.19
C LEU A 273 20.18 -31.96 0.91
N ILE A 274 20.59 -31.55 -0.30
CA ILE A 274 20.55 -30.14 -0.71
C ILE A 274 19.10 -29.63 -0.75
N GLY A 275 18.16 -30.44 -1.26
CA GLY A 275 16.73 -30.12 -1.27
C GLY A 275 16.15 -29.90 0.13
N ILE A 276 16.48 -30.77 1.09
CA ILE A 276 16.06 -30.65 2.48
C ILE A 276 16.64 -29.36 3.11
N LEU A 277 17.91 -29.04 2.86
CA LEU A 277 18.53 -27.79 3.32
C LEU A 277 17.88 -26.57 2.69
N ALA A 278 17.50 -26.62 1.41
CA ALA A 278 16.80 -25.55 0.72
C ALA A 278 15.38 -25.34 1.30
N ILE A 279 14.63 -26.42 1.51
CA ILE A 279 13.29 -26.37 2.12
C ILE A 279 13.39 -25.81 3.56
N GLY A 280 14.27 -26.40 4.38
CA GLY A 280 14.50 -25.94 5.76
C GLY A 280 14.89 -24.46 5.81
N GLY A 281 15.85 -24.04 4.97
CA GLY A 281 16.26 -22.65 4.84
C GLY A 281 15.11 -21.73 4.45
N SER A 282 14.25 -22.12 3.51
CA SER A 282 13.07 -21.32 3.10
C SER A 282 12.06 -21.13 4.24
N LEU A 283 11.75 -22.20 4.97
CA LEU A 283 10.80 -22.17 6.09
C LEU A 283 11.35 -21.34 7.27
N ILE A 284 12.61 -21.58 7.65
CA ILE A 284 13.24 -20.85 8.76
C ILE A 284 13.43 -19.37 8.42
N LEU A 285 13.83 -19.06 7.18
CA LEU A 285 13.95 -17.68 6.72
C LEU A 285 12.62 -16.93 6.82
N SER A 286 11.53 -17.59 6.44
CA SER A 286 10.18 -17.05 6.52
C SER A 286 9.70 -16.90 7.96
N TYR A 287 10.00 -17.86 8.83
CA TYR A 287 9.72 -17.78 10.27
C TYR A 287 10.50 -16.64 10.92
N SER A 288 11.79 -16.51 10.61
CA SER A 288 12.63 -15.45 11.16
C SER A 288 12.16 -14.04 10.80
N ALA A 289 11.44 -13.88 9.69
CA ALA A 289 10.93 -12.58 9.24
C ALA A 289 9.90 -11.99 10.22
N ILE A 290 9.17 -12.81 10.97
CA ILE A 290 8.17 -12.38 11.96
C ILE A 290 8.80 -11.46 13.02
N VAL A 291 10.02 -11.80 13.47
CA VAL A 291 10.75 -11.01 14.47
C VAL A 291 11.70 -10.01 13.82
N TYR A 292 12.40 -10.44 12.76
CA TYR A 292 13.42 -9.62 12.11
C TYR A 292 12.86 -8.38 11.41
N ASP A 293 11.76 -8.49 10.68
CA ASP A 293 11.22 -7.37 9.89
C ASP A 293 10.76 -6.19 10.77
N PRO A 294 10.01 -6.38 11.87
CA PRO A 294 9.67 -5.28 12.77
C PRO A 294 10.89 -4.63 13.44
N ALA A 295 11.89 -5.44 13.84
CA ALA A 295 13.08 -4.97 14.54
C ALA A 295 14.09 -4.25 13.64
N SER A 296 14.02 -4.46 12.30
CA SER A 296 15.00 -3.99 11.33
C SER A 296 14.52 -2.84 10.42
N LYS A 297 13.38 -2.22 10.72
CA LYS A 297 12.75 -1.18 9.87
C LYS A 297 13.69 -0.09 9.36
N ASN A 298 14.75 0.24 10.12
CA ASN A 298 15.71 1.29 9.77
C ASN A 298 16.99 0.78 9.08
N ILE A 299 17.15 -0.54 8.84
CA ILE A 299 18.43 -1.13 8.43
C ILE A 299 18.38 -1.74 7.03
N GLN A 300 17.19 -2.08 6.52
CA GLN A 300 17.09 -2.91 5.32
C GLN A 300 17.15 -2.10 4.02
N LYS A 301 18.25 -2.33 3.27
CA LYS A 301 18.32 -2.00 1.82
C LYS A 301 17.92 -3.17 0.92
N PHE A 302 18.00 -4.42 1.38
CA PHE A 302 17.73 -5.63 0.61
C PHE A 302 16.96 -6.65 1.44
N ARG A 303 15.79 -7.07 0.96
CA ARG A 303 14.97 -8.13 1.56
C ARG A 303 14.95 -9.34 0.64
N MET A 304 15.38 -10.49 1.16
CA MET A 304 15.26 -11.76 0.47
C MET A 304 13.85 -12.34 0.69
N GLY A 305 12.92 -11.90 -0.13
CA GLY A 305 11.53 -12.36 -0.11
C GLY A 305 11.32 -13.64 -0.92
N ARG A 306 10.05 -14.12 -0.93
CA ARG A 306 9.60 -15.23 -1.77
C ARG A 306 9.81 -14.92 -3.26
N ASP A 307 9.53 -13.69 -3.66
CA ASP A 307 9.70 -13.18 -5.01
C ASP A 307 11.10 -13.41 -5.58
N VAL A 308 12.13 -13.15 -4.78
CA VAL A 308 13.54 -13.37 -5.17
C VAL A 308 13.82 -14.87 -5.34
N ARG A 309 13.31 -15.71 -4.45
CA ARG A 309 13.51 -17.17 -4.54
C ARG A 309 12.89 -17.78 -5.80
N ILE A 310 11.66 -17.39 -6.10
CA ILE A 310 10.95 -17.85 -7.32
C ILE A 310 11.67 -17.34 -8.56
N PHE A 311 12.15 -16.10 -8.56
CA PHE A 311 12.90 -15.55 -9.67
C PHE A 311 14.24 -16.25 -9.90
N ILE A 312 14.93 -16.67 -8.83
CA ILE A 312 16.15 -17.48 -8.92
C ILE A 312 15.83 -18.85 -9.58
N ILE A 313 14.71 -19.48 -9.17
CA ILE A 313 14.24 -20.73 -9.83
C ILE A 313 14.00 -20.47 -11.30
N LEU A 314 13.34 -19.39 -11.68
CA LEU A 314 13.07 -19.06 -13.08
C LEU A 314 14.36 -18.91 -13.89
N ILE A 315 15.29 -18.07 -13.43
CA ILE A 315 16.54 -17.84 -14.16
C ILE A 315 17.38 -19.11 -14.26
N GLY A 316 17.52 -19.85 -13.17
CA GLY A 316 18.27 -21.09 -13.15
C GLY A 316 17.64 -22.19 -14.03
N SER A 317 16.31 -22.20 -14.14
CA SER A 317 15.58 -23.13 -15.02
C SER A 317 15.76 -22.77 -16.50
N ILE A 318 15.69 -21.49 -16.85
CA ILE A 318 15.95 -21.00 -18.22
C ILE A 318 17.40 -21.27 -18.61
N ALA A 319 18.34 -21.07 -17.71
CA ALA A 319 19.76 -21.34 -17.94
C ALA A 319 20.10 -22.86 -17.97
N ASN A 320 19.13 -23.71 -17.63
CA ASN A 320 19.28 -25.16 -17.54
C ASN A 320 20.32 -25.65 -16.52
N PHE A 321 20.40 -24.94 -15.37
CA PHE A 321 21.28 -25.29 -14.25
C PHE A 321 20.52 -25.64 -12.97
N PRO A 322 19.60 -26.63 -12.96
CA PRO A 322 18.74 -26.90 -11.81
C PRO A 322 19.52 -27.30 -10.56
N TYR A 323 20.63 -28.04 -10.70
CA TYR A 323 21.50 -28.41 -9.57
C TYR A 323 22.16 -27.19 -8.91
N VAL A 324 22.73 -26.30 -9.72
CA VAL A 324 23.36 -25.07 -9.22
C VAL A 324 22.32 -24.16 -8.56
N THR A 325 21.12 -24.08 -9.16
CA THR A 325 20.00 -23.31 -8.61
C THR A 325 19.58 -23.83 -7.23
N LEU A 326 19.42 -25.15 -7.09
CA LEU A 326 19.03 -25.78 -5.83
C LEU A 326 20.11 -25.56 -4.76
N LEU A 327 21.39 -25.75 -5.10
CA LEU A 327 22.52 -25.52 -4.21
C LEU A 327 22.61 -24.04 -3.81
N PHE A 328 22.46 -23.12 -4.75
CA PHE A 328 22.48 -21.69 -4.49
C PHE A 328 21.35 -21.26 -3.55
N LEU A 329 20.13 -21.76 -3.74
CA LEU A 329 19.01 -21.52 -2.84
C LEU A 329 19.29 -22.05 -1.44
N ALA A 330 19.79 -23.29 -1.33
CA ALA A 330 20.13 -23.90 -0.04
C ALA A 330 21.15 -23.05 0.72
N LEU A 331 22.23 -22.63 0.08
CA LEU A 331 23.26 -21.82 0.70
C LEU A 331 22.75 -20.41 1.04
N LEU A 332 22.16 -19.73 0.10
CA LEU A 332 21.74 -18.33 0.24
C LEU A 332 20.73 -18.14 1.37
N MET A 333 19.71 -19.03 1.45
CA MET A 333 18.68 -18.90 2.49
C MET A 333 19.23 -19.21 3.89
N ASN A 334 20.07 -20.23 4.05
CA ASN A 334 20.65 -20.54 5.34
C ASN A 334 21.67 -19.49 5.81
N ILE A 335 22.49 -18.95 4.88
CA ILE A 335 23.40 -17.82 5.18
C ILE A 335 22.60 -16.60 5.63
N GLU A 336 21.49 -16.28 4.96
CA GLU A 336 20.63 -15.15 5.33
C GLU A 336 19.99 -15.36 6.71
N VAL A 337 19.58 -16.58 7.06
CA VAL A 337 19.10 -16.91 8.40
C VAL A 337 20.17 -16.63 9.44
N LEU A 338 21.40 -17.13 9.22
CA LEU A 338 22.53 -16.89 10.13
C LEU A 338 22.85 -15.39 10.26
N ARG A 339 22.82 -14.64 9.15
CA ARG A 339 22.99 -13.20 9.16
C ARG A 339 21.94 -12.48 10.01
N ARG A 340 20.65 -12.92 9.93
CA ARG A 340 19.56 -12.35 10.74
C ARG A 340 19.74 -12.63 12.23
N LEU A 341 20.14 -13.85 12.59
CA LEU A 341 20.44 -14.22 13.98
C LEU A 341 21.53 -13.31 14.54
N TRP A 342 22.60 -13.10 13.78
CA TRP A 342 23.70 -12.22 14.20
C TRP A 342 23.27 -10.74 14.32
N ALA A 343 22.49 -10.26 13.38
CA ALA A 343 22.04 -8.86 13.36
C ALA A 343 21.08 -8.50 14.51
N LEU A 344 20.39 -9.48 15.10
CA LEU A 344 19.45 -9.27 16.21
C LEU A 344 20.03 -9.62 17.58
N LYS A 345 21.22 -10.25 17.64
CA LYS A 345 21.83 -10.71 18.90
C LYS A 345 21.85 -9.62 19.98
N ASP A 346 22.28 -8.40 19.61
CA ASP A 346 22.44 -7.30 20.56
C ASP A 346 21.20 -6.37 20.64
N LYS A 347 20.12 -6.70 19.93
CA LYS A 347 18.92 -5.85 19.83
C LYS A 347 17.70 -6.40 20.56
N LEU A 348 17.68 -7.67 20.88
CA LEU A 348 16.57 -8.34 21.56
C LEU A 348 16.82 -8.50 23.06
N ASP A 349 18.00 -8.17 23.55
CA ASP A 349 18.35 -8.24 24.97
C ASP A 349 17.97 -6.95 25.76
N TYR A 350 17.20 -6.03 25.13
CA TYR A 350 16.69 -4.80 25.77
C TYR A 350 15.21 -4.61 25.53
#